data_f64ef8fd55943706960ae9da75a5f0f8
#
_entry.id   f64ef8fd55943706960ae9da75a5f0f8
#
_cell.length_a   1.000
_cell.length_b   1.000
_cell.length_c   1.000
_cell.angle_alpha   90.00
_cell.angle_beta   90.00
_cell.angle_gamma   90.00
#
_symmetry.space_group_name_H-M   'P 1'
#
loop_
_entity.id
_entity.type
_entity.pdbx_description
1 polymer ?
#
loop_
_entity_poly.entity_id
_entity_poly.type
_entity_poly.pdbx_seq_one_letter_code
_entity_poly.pdbx_strand_id
1 'polypeptide(L)'
;MIVSILGGTGEQGPGMALRWARAGVEVIIGSRQQARAEGIAAEINQELGQPLIKGMTNPEAATAAEVVALTVPFSAHRSTLESVHAQLQGKVLIDVCVPLDPENPRKMLMPPAGSATEEAQEILGDGVQVVAAFQNVSAHELRALEHSIDCDVLVCGNDRVARQTVMGLVEQMGLHPIDAGLAFNARVVESLTALLIGLNIRHKVKGSGVHITGLP
;
A
#
# COMPACT_ATOMS: atom_id res chain seq x y z
N MET A 1 0.61 16.52 6.73
CA MET A 1 1.26 15.20 6.61
C MET A 1 1.42 14.88 5.14
N ILE A 2 2.63 14.53 4.74
CA ILE A 2 2.97 14.16 3.37
C ILE A 2 3.08 12.62 3.31
N VAL A 3 2.42 12.01 2.33
CA VAL A 3 2.51 10.57 2.05
C VAL A 3 3.25 10.36 0.73
N SER A 4 4.27 9.51 0.72
CA SER A 4 4.89 9.06 -0.53
C SER A 4 4.54 7.62 -0.87
N ILE A 5 4.49 7.30 -2.16
CA ILE A 5 4.16 5.97 -2.66
C ILE A 5 5.34 5.48 -3.51
N LEU A 6 6.20 4.65 -2.95
CA LEU A 6 7.34 4.05 -3.64
C LEU A 6 6.87 2.93 -4.58
N GLY A 7 7.37 2.95 -5.81
CA GLY A 7 6.83 2.10 -6.86
C GLY A 7 5.42 2.52 -7.30
N GLY A 8 5.01 3.75 -6.99
CA GLY A 8 3.67 4.30 -7.20
C GLY A 8 3.22 4.38 -8.66
N THR A 9 4.04 3.92 -9.60
CA THR A 9 3.71 3.83 -11.04
C THR A 9 3.20 2.44 -11.45
N GLY A 10 2.98 1.52 -10.49
CA GLY A 10 2.36 0.21 -10.69
C GLY A 10 0.82 0.29 -10.67
N GLU A 11 0.16 -0.85 -10.47
CA GLU A 11 -1.31 -0.93 -10.49
C GLU A 11 -1.96 -0.29 -9.25
N GLN A 12 -1.41 -0.54 -8.06
CA GLN A 12 -1.98 -0.11 -6.79
C GLN A 12 -1.75 1.39 -6.52
N GLY A 13 -0.51 1.86 -6.79
CA GLY A 13 -0.06 3.20 -6.43
C GLY A 13 -0.91 4.34 -6.96
N PRO A 14 -1.28 4.37 -8.26
CA PRO A 14 -2.06 5.47 -8.81
C PRO A 14 -3.45 5.62 -8.19
N GLY A 15 -4.12 4.50 -7.85
CA GLY A 15 -5.42 4.52 -7.18
C GLY A 15 -5.32 5.06 -5.75
N MET A 16 -4.31 4.67 -5.00
CA MET A 16 -4.03 5.20 -3.66
C MET A 16 -3.72 6.70 -3.73
N ALA A 17 -2.86 7.12 -4.66
CA ALA A 17 -2.51 8.52 -4.86
C ALA A 17 -3.72 9.40 -5.16
N LEU A 18 -4.59 8.94 -6.07
CA LEU A 18 -5.80 9.62 -6.48
C LEU A 18 -6.76 9.84 -5.30
N ARG A 19 -7.02 8.80 -4.50
CA ARG A 19 -7.93 8.88 -3.36
C ARG A 19 -7.38 9.77 -2.24
N TRP A 20 -6.10 9.64 -1.88
CA TRP A 20 -5.47 10.50 -0.88
C TRP A 20 -5.45 11.96 -1.33
N ALA A 21 -5.04 12.24 -2.56
CA ALA A 21 -5.02 13.62 -3.07
C ALA A 21 -6.41 14.24 -3.11
N ARG A 22 -7.45 13.47 -3.52
CA ARG A 22 -8.85 13.91 -3.47
C ARG A 22 -9.33 14.22 -2.04
N ALA A 23 -8.80 13.51 -1.05
CA ALA A 23 -9.06 13.76 0.37
C ALA A 23 -8.23 14.92 0.97
N GLY A 24 -7.40 15.59 0.17
CA GLY A 24 -6.56 16.71 0.62
C GLY A 24 -5.24 16.31 1.26
N VAL A 25 -4.82 15.05 1.15
CA VAL A 25 -3.50 14.60 1.57
C VAL A 25 -2.47 15.00 0.51
N GLU A 26 -1.35 15.57 0.92
CA GLU A 26 -0.23 15.85 0.02
C GLU A 26 0.46 14.52 -0.36
N VAL A 27 0.52 14.21 -1.66
CA VAL A 27 1.02 12.93 -2.15
C VAL A 27 2.21 13.11 -3.08
N ILE A 28 3.21 12.21 -2.92
CA ILE A 28 4.37 12.12 -3.79
C ILE A 28 4.43 10.70 -4.39
N ILE A 29 4.45 10.59 -5.71
CA ILE A 29 4.69 9.33 -6.40
C ILE A 29 6.19 9.14 -6.56
N GLY A 30 6.70 8.04 -6.01
CA GLY A 30 8.08 7.59 -6.16
C GLY A 30 8.23 6.53 -7.26
N SER A 31 9.32 6.59 -8.00
CA SER A 31 9.71 5.58 -8.99
C SER A 31 11.23 5.46 -9.08
N ARG A 32 11.73 4.36 -9.65
CA ARG A 32 13.14 4.24 -10.03
C ARG A 32 13.51 5.19 -11.18
N GLN A 33 12.54 5.60 -11.97
CA GLN A 33 12.67 6.56 -13.07
C GLN A 33 11.79 7.77 -12.79
N GLN A 34 12.41 8.92 -12.54
CA GLN A 34 11.71 10.16 -12.19
C GLN A 34 10.67 10.54 -13.26
N ALA A 35 11.03 10.51 -14.54
CA ALA A 35 10.10 10.86 -15.62
C ALA A 35 8.82 10.02 -15.63
N ARG A 36 8.90 8.74 -15.18
CA ARG A 36 7.72 7.89 -15.05
C ARG A 36 6.84 8.31 -13.89
N ALA A 37 7.42 8.71 -12.76
CA ALA A 37 6.67 9.22 -11.62
C ALA A 37 5.99 10.55 -11.96
N GLU A 38 6.69 11.45 -12.64
CA GLU A 38 6.15 12.73 -13.12
C GLU A 38 5.00 12.53 -14.11
N GLY A 39 5.11 11.56 -15.03
CA GLY A 39 4.05 11.21 -15.97
C GLY A 39 2.77 10.78 -15.28
N ILE A 40 2.85 9.84 -14.33
CA ILE A 40 1.69 9.39 -13.55
C ILE A 40 1.12 10.51 -12.67
N ALA A 41 1.98 11.33 -12.05
CA ALA A 41 1.54 12.49 -11.27
C ALA A 41 0.77 13.50 -12.15
N ALA A 42 1.25 13.76 -13.37
CA ALA A 42 0.60 14.65 -14.31
C ALA A 42 -0.77 14.11 -14.77
N GLU A 43 -0.88 12.81 -15.07
CA GLU A 43 -2.14 12.15 -15.42
C GLU A 43 -3.19 12.30 -14.30
N ILE A 44 -2.80 12.01 -13.05
CA ILE A 44 -3.72 12.12 -11.92
C ILE A 44 -4.09 13.58 -11.63
N ASN A 45 -3.14 14.52 -11.73
CA ASN A 45 -3.39 15.95 -11.57
C ASN A 45 -4.37 16.47 -12.63
N GLN A 46 -4.26 15.99 -13.86
CA GLN A 46 -5.23 16.30 -14.93
C GLN A 46 -6.62 15.77 -14.59
N GLU A 47 -6.73 14.54 -14.09
CA GLU A 47 -8.00 13.93 -13.67
C GLU A 47 -8.63 14.71 -12.50
N LEU A 48 -7.83 15.18 -11.54
CA LEU A 48 -8.29 15.99 -10.41
C LEU A 48 -8.55 17.46 -10.76
N GLY A 49 -8.07 17.93 -11.90
CA GLY A 49 -8.12 19.36 -12.29
C GLY A 49 -7.24 20.26 -11.46
N GLN A 50 -6.29 19.72 -10.67
CA GLN A 50 -5.43 20.46 -9.74
C GLN A 50 -4.05 19.79 -9.61
N PRO A 51 -2.95 20.56 -9.43
CA PRO A 51 -1.59 20.04 -9.32
C PRO A 51 -1.27 19.57 -7.88
N LEU A 52 -1.95 18.55 -7.40
CA LEU A 52 -1.86 18.07 -6.00
C LEU A 52 -0.75 17.03 -5.78
N ILE A 53 -0.30 16.34 -6.85
CA ILE A 53 0.64 15.23 -6.77
C ILE A 53 1.94 15.61 -7.46
N LYS A 54 3.07 15.23 -6.84
CA LYS A 54 4.42 15.37 -7.41
C LYS A 54 5.01 14.01 -7.75
N GLY A 55 5.83 13.94 -8.81
CA GLY A 55 6.63 12.77 -9.16
C GLY A 55 8.08 12.97 -8.77
N MET A 56 8.72 11.98 -8.15
CA MET A 56 10.12 12.00 -7.70
C MET A 56 10.78 10.64 -7.89
N THR A 57 12.10 10.55 -7.68
CA THR A 57 12.74 9.24 -7.46
C THR A 57 12.31 8.63 -6.12
N ASN A 58 12.41 7.29 -5.96
CA ASN A 58 12.05 6.65 -4.69
C ASN A 58 12.79 7.24 -3.47
N PRO A 59 14.13 7.46 -3.51
CA PRO A 59 14.85 8.05 -2.38
C PRO A 59 14.40 9.48 -2.05
N GLU A 60 14.17 10.32 -3.05
CA GLU A 60 13.68 11.71 -2.84
C GLU A 60 12.26 11.69 -2.24
N ALA A 61 11.37 10.86 -2.78
CA ALA A 61 10.01 10.69 -2.28
C ALA A 61 9.99 10.19 -0.83
N ALA A 62 10.83 9.18 -0.52
CA ALA A 62 10.97 8.67 0.85
C ALA A 62 11.52 9.72 1.82
N THR A 63 12.46 10.59 1.36
CA THR A 63 13.02 11.67 2.18
C THR A 63 11.97 12.72 2.53
N ALA A 64 11.16 13.12 1.53
CA ALA A 64 10.20 14.22 1.65
C ALA A 64 8.94 13.89 2.47
N ALA A 65 8.61 12.62 2.66
CA ALA A 65 7.37 12.19 3.30
C ALA A 65 7.55 11.78 4.77
N GLU A 66 6.48 11.87 5.54
CA GLU A 66 6.39 11.41 6.94
C GLU A 66 5.92 9.95 7.00
N VAL A 67 5.03 9.57 6.09
CA VAL A 67 4.53 8.21 5.90
C VAL A 67 4.85 7.75 4.48
N VAL A 68 5.34 6.53 4.35
CA VAL A 68 5.76 5.96 3.07
C VAL A 68 4.98 4.68 2.79
N ALA A 69 4.30 4.61 1.65
CA ALA A 69 3.65 3.39 1.17
C ALA A 69 4.55 2.69 0.14
N LEU A 70 4.76 1.39 0.28
CA LEU A 70 5.52 0.56 -0.65
C LEU A 70 4.56 -0.28 -1.49
N THR A 71 4.52 -0.04 -2.81
CA THR A 71 3.59 -0.68 -3.74
C THR A 71 4.30 -1.40 -4.90
N VAL A 72 5.50 -1.89 -4.64
CA VAL A 72 6.28 -2.63 -5.64
C VAL A 72 5.85 -4.11 -5.71
N PRO A 73 6.08 -4.82 -6.83
CA PRO A 73 6.01 -6.27 -6.85
C PRO A 73 6.95 -6.89 -5.81
N PHE A 74 6.59 -8.02 -5.21
CA PHE A 74 7.39 -8.65 -4.17
C PHE A 74 8.82 -8.98 -4.63
N SER A 75 9.02 -9.29 -5.91
CA SER A 75 10.36 -9.50 -6.50
C SER A 75 11.29 -8.28 -6.40
N ALA A 76 10.72 -7.07 -6.23
CA ALA A 76 11.49 -5.83 -6.04
C ALA A 76 11.44 -5.30 -4.60
N HIS A 77 10.74 -6.00 -3.69
CA HIS A 77 10.50 -5.58 -2.31
C HIS A 77 11.80 -5.31 -1.56
N ARG A 78 12.63 -6.35 -1.36
CA ARG A 78 13.92 -6.25 -0.65
C ARG A 78 14.82 -5.18 -1.22
N SER A 79 15.08 -5.21 -2.53
CA SER A 79 16.00 -4.26 -3.16
C SER A 79 15.52 -2.81 -3.08
N THR A 80 14.19 -2.58 -3.09
CA THR A 80 13.63 -1.24 -2.91
C THR A 80 13.82 -0.78 -1.48
N LEU A 81 13.51 -1.60 -0.46
CA LEU A 81 13.70 -1.28 0.95
C LEU A 81 15.16 -0.97 1.27
N GLU A 82 16.10 -1.79 0.80
CA GLU A 82 17.54 -1.58 0.97
C GLU A 82 17.98 -0.24 0.36
N SER A 83 17.44 0.13 -0.81
CA SER A 83 17.82 1.38 -1.51
C SER A 83 17.34 2.65 -0.82
N VAL A 84 16.35 2.57 0.06
CA VAL A 84 15.75 3.70 0.79
C VAL A 84 15.84 3.54 2.32
N HIS A 85 16.62 2.59 2.79
CA HIS A 85 16.73 2.24 4.21
C HIS A 85 17.02 3.46 5.11
N ALA A 86 18.01 4.29 4.71
CA ALA A 86 18.38 5.47 5.48
C ALA A 86 17.28 6.54 5.53
N GLN A 87 16.51 6.68 4.44
CA GLN A 87 15.44 7.67 4.30
C GLN A 87 14.17 7.28 5.09
N LEU A 88 14.01 6.00 5.40
CA LEU A 88 12.85 5.48 6.15
C LEU A 88 13.01 5.58 7.67
N GLN A 89 14.22 5.77 8.18
CA GLN A 89 14.45 5.83 9.63
C GLN A 89 13.60 6.89 10.33
N GLY A 90 12.94 6.52 11.42
CA GLY A 90 12.01 7.36 12.19
C GLY A 90 10.62 7.53 11.56
N LYS A 91 10.28 6.78 10.50
CA LYS A 91 9.02 6.92 9.77
C LYS A 91 8.12 5.69 9.90
N VAL A 92 6.87 5.85 9.44
CA VAL A 92 5.92 4.76 9.25
C VAL A 92 6.02 4.28 7.81
N LEU A 93 6.21 2.98 7.62
CA LEU A 93 6.11 2.31 6.32
C LEU A 93 4.79 1.55 6.24
N ILE A 94 3.95 1.87 5.26
CA ILE A 94 2.80 1.06 4.87
C ILE A 94 3.28 0.06 3.83
N ASP A 95 3.42 -1.21 4.21
CA ASP A 95 3.76 -2.26 3.26
C ASP A 95 2.48 -2.82 2.64
N VAL A 96 2.35 -2.61 1.32
CA VAL A 96 1.20 -3.07 0.51
C VAL A 96 1.57 -4.34 -0.27
N CYS A 97 2.84 -4.74 -0.21
CA CYS A 97 3.37 -5.84 -0.99
C CYS A 97 2.78 -7.19 -0.57
N VAL A 98 2.61 -8.07 -1.54
CA VAL A 98 2.11 -9.44 -1.32
C VAL A 98 3.03 -10.42 -2.03
N PRO A 99 3.54 -11.46 -1.35
CA PRO A 99 4.44 -12.46 -1.93
C PRO A 99 3.68 -13.49 -2.77
N LEU A 100 3.09 -13.04 -3.88
CA LEU A 100 2.40 -13.91 -4.82
C LEU A 100 3.38 -14.66 -5.71
N ASP A 101 3.02 -15.88 -6.09
CA ASP A 101 3.71 -16.64 -7.12
C ASP A 101 3.54 -15.92 -8.48
N PRO A 102 4.61 -15.48 -9.14
CA PRO A 102 4.51 -14.76 -10.42
C PRO A 102 3.92 -15.60 -11.56
N GLU A 103 4.03 -16.94 -11.49
CA GLU A 103 3.43 -17.85 -12.46
C GLU A 103 1.96 -18.15 -12.16
N ASN A 104 1.57 -18.03 -10.88
CA ASN A 104 0.20 -18.29 -10.47
C ASN A 104 -0.21 -17.40 -9.27
N PRO A 105 -0.76 -16.19 -9.51
CA PRO A 105 -1.09 -15.23 -8.46
C PRO A 105 -2.19 -15.69 -7.47
N ARG A 106 -2.74 -16.90 -7.66
CA ARG A 106 -3.62 -17.57 -6.69
C ARG A 106 -2.83 -18.35 -5.64
N LYS A 107 -1.50 -18.32 -5.68
CA LYS A 107 -0.60 -18.96 -4.73
C LYS A 107 0.29 -17.95 -4.05
N MET A 108 0.64 -18.26 -2.81
CA MET A 108 1.60 -17.49 -2.03
C MET A 108 2.97 -18.16 -2.08
N LEU A 109 4.01 -17.34 -2.15
CA LEU A 109 5.42 -17.74 -1.95
C LEU A 109 5.95 -16.98 -0.73
N MET A 110 5.45 -17.37 0.47
CA MET A 110 5.81 -16.70 1.72
C MET A 110 7.33 -16.69 1.96
N PRO A 111 7.91 -15.52 2.31
CA PRO A 111 9.32 -15.45 2.68
C PRO A 111 9.59 -16.18 4.00
N PRO A 112 10.88 -16.49 4.31
CA PRO A 112 11.26 -17.12 5.58
C PRO A 112 10.81 -16.34 6.82
N ALA A 113 10.71 -15.02 6.75
CA ALA A 113 10.18 -14.16 7.81
C ALA A 113 8.71 -14.43 8.14
N GLY A 114 7.95 -15.02 7.21
CA GLY A 114 6.53 -15.36 7.39
C GLY A 114 5.57 -14.49 6.59
N SER A 115 5.92 -13.24 6.31
CA SER A 115 5.16 -12.29 5.49
C SER A 115 6.08 -11.25 4.86
N ALA A 116 5.63 -10.51 3.85
CA ALA A 116 6.36 -9.37 3.29
C ALA A 116 6.58 -8.29 4.36
N THR A 117 5.56 -8.01 5.15
CA THR A 117 5.61 -7.05 6.25
C THR A 117 6.64 -7.41 7.32
N GLU A 118 6.72 -8.69 7.72
CA GLU A 118 7.75 -9.15 8.66
C GLU A 118 9.16 -9.09 8.04
N GLU A 119 9.30 -9.44 6.76
CA GLU A 119 10.56 -9.28 6.03
C GLU A 119 10.97 -7.80 5.96
N ALA A 120 10.03 -6.88 5.70
CA ALA A 120 10.30 -5.45 5.72
C ALA A 120 10.82 -4.98 7.09
N GLN A 121 10.20 -5.44 8.17
CA GLN A 121 10.62 -5.10 9.53
C GLN A 121 12.03 -5.64 9.85
N GLU A 122 12.36 -6.87 9.41
CA GLU A 122 13.71 -7.43 9.57
C GLU A 122 14.76 -6.62 8.79
N ILE A 123 14.45 -6.19 7.57
CA ILE A 123 15.36 -5.39 6.73
C ILE A 123 15.61 -4.00 7.33
N LEU A 124 14.56 -3.35 7.82
CA LEU A 124 14.60 -1.94 8.22
C LEU A 124 14.99 -1.74 9.70
N GLY A 125 14.86 -2.78 10.52
CA GLY A 125 15.12 -2.73 11.95
C GLY A 125 14.09 -1.91 12.73
N ASP A 126 14.35 -1.69 14.01
CA ASP A 126 13.42 -1.05 14.96
C ASP A 126 13.22 0.46 14.72
N GLY A 127 14.07 1.06 13.89
CA GLY A 127 13.99 2.48 13.56
C GLY A 127 12.83 2.85 12.62
N VAL A 128 12.14 1.85 12.05
CA VAL A 128 10.99 2.04 11.12
C VAL A 128 9.80 1.26 11.64
N GLN A 129 8.64 1.91 11.70
CA GLN A 129 7.39 1.26 12.11
C GLN A 129 6.67 0.69 10.89
N VAL A 130 6.76 -0.62 10.66
CA VAL A 130 6.14 -1.28 9.51
C VAL A 130 4.70 -1.68 9.82
N VAL A 131 3.80 -1.31 8.93
CA VAL A 131 2.35 -1.59 9.02
C VAL A 131 1.87 -2.19 7.71
N ALA A 132 1.25 -3.35 7.74
CA ALA A 132 0.55 -3.94 6.61
C ALA A 132 -0.82 -3.29 6.43
N ALA A 133 -1.15 -2.87 5.22
CA ALA A 133 -2.49 -2.41 4.86
C ALA A 133 -2.70 -2.47 3.34
N PHE A 134 -3.96 -2.54 2.89
CA PHE A 134 -4.40 -2.54 1.49
C PHE A 134 -4.16 -3.83 0.70
N GLN A 135 -3.57 -4.88 1.24
CA GLN A 135 -3.33 -6.13 0.52
C GLN A 135 -4.64 -6.77 0.00
N ASN A 136 -5.72 -6.61 0.76
CA ASN A 136 -7.02 -7.17 0.43
C ASN A 136 -7.92 -6.22 -0.39
N VAL A 137 -7.41 -5.05 -0.81
CA VAL A 137 -8.16 -4.05 -1.58
C VAL A 137 -7.78 -4.13 -3.06
N SER A 138 -8.78 -4.21 -3.93
CA SER A 138 -8.57 -4.25 -5.38
C SER A 138 -8.01 -2.93 -5.93
N ALA A 139 -6.91 -3.00 -6.69
CA ALA A 139 -6.36 -1.84 -7.40
C ALA A 139 -7.37 -1.21 -8.38
N HIS A 140 -8.22 -2.04 -8.99
CA HIS A 140 -9.30 -1.59 -9.86
C HIS A 140 -10.30 -0.72 -9.09
N GLU A 141 -10.72 -1.16 -7.89
CA GLU A 141 -11.65 -0.41 -7.04
C GLU A 141 -11.03 0.89 -6.52
N LEU A 142 -9.73 0.91 -6.20
CA LEU A 142 -9.03 2.13 -5.79
C LEU A 142 -9.05 3.21 -6.88
N ARG A 143 -9.02 2.84 -8.16
CA ARG A 143 -9.09 3.79 -9.28
C ARG A 143 -10.51 4.25 -9.60
N ALA A 144 -11.53 3.47 -9.28
CA ALA A 144 -12.92 3.81 -9.54
C ALA A 144 -13.45 4.76 -8.46
N LEU A 145 -13.62 6.04 -8.79
CA LEU A 145 -14.09 7.08 -7.86
C LEU A 145 -15.62 7.23 -7.84
N GLU A 146 -16.31 6.58 -8.74
CA GLU A 146 -17.77 6.75 -8.98
C GLU A 146 -18.62 6.09 -7.88
N HIS A 147 -18.03 5.14 -7.15
CA HIS A 147 -18.70 4.42 -6.07
C HIS A 147 -17.80 4.23 -4.85
N SER A 148 -18.43 3.94 -3.71
CA SER A 148 -17.73 3.53 -2.50
C SER A 148 -17.17 2.12 -2.66
N ILE A 149 -15.97 1.89 -2.11
CA ILE A 149 -15.40 0.54 -2.06
C ILE A 149 -16.07 -0.22 -0.92
N ASP A 150 -16.72 -1.34 -1.24
CA ASP A 150 -17.42 -2.20 -0.31
C ASP A 150 -16.44 -3.28 0.22
N CYS A 151 -15.48 -2.84 1.05
CA CYS A 151 -14.42 -3.69 1.60
C CYS A 151 -13.79 -3.04 2.83
N ASP A 152 -13.55 -3.82 3.88
CA ASP A 152 -12.72 -3.39 5.00
C ASP A 152 -11.24 -3.45 4.64
N VAL A 153 -10.44 -2.52 5.17
CA VAL A 153 -8.99 -2.53 5.05
C VAL A 153 -8.40 -3.10 6.35
N LEU A 154 -7.82 -4.27 6.27
CA LEU A 154 -7.19 -4.92 7.43
C LEU A 154 -5.81 -4.30 7.68
N VAL A 155 -5.60 -3.73 8.88
CA VAL A 155 -4.38 -3.02 9.25
C VAL A 155 -3.68 -3.75 10.39
N CYS A 156 -2.43 -4.17 10.21
CA CYS A 156 -1.65 -4.82 11.27
C CYS A 156 -0.18 -4.35 11.29
N GLY A 157 0.39 -4.33 12.49
CA GLY A 157 1.77 -3.86 12.73
C GLY A 157 2.05 -3.86 14.23
N ASN A 158 3.33 -3.85 14.64
CA ASN A 158 3.68 -3.99 16.05
C ASN A 158 3.45 -2.70 16.84
N ASP A 159 3.65 -1.53 16.23
CA ASP A 159 3.43 -0.25 16.90
C ASP A 159 1.97 0.20 16.76
N ARG A 160 1.33 0.46 17.92
CA ARG A 160 -0.08 0.88 17.98
C ARG A 160 -0.31 2.26 17.35
N VAL A 161 0.61 3.19 17.57
CA VAL A 161 0.47 4.57 17.06
C VAL A 161 0.61 4.58 15.54
N ALA A 162 1.55 3.80 15.00
CA ALA A 162 1.69 3.63 13.56
C ALA A 162 0.43 3.02 12.93
N ARG A 163 -0.17 1.96 13.53
CA ARG A 163 -1.44 1.43 13.04
C ARG A 163 -2.55 2.47 13.04
N GLN A 164 -2.69 3.27 14.11
CA GLN A 164 -3.69 4.33 14.18
C GLN A 164 -3.46 5.42 13.11
N THR A 165 -2.21 5.79 12.85
CA THR A 165 -1.86 6.72 11.78
C THR A 165 -2.29 6.18 10.42
N VAL A 166 -2.02 4.90 10.14
CA VAL A 166 -2.41 4.25 8.88
C VAL A 166 -3.92 4.12 8.77
N MET A 167 -4.62 3.75 9.86
CA MET A 167 -6.09 3.69 9.88
C MET A 167 -6.72 5.04 9.55
N GLY A 168 -6.20 6.15 10.10
CA GLY A 168 -6.65 7.49 9.76
C GLY A 168 -6.44 7.84 8.27
N LEU A 169 -5.36 7.37 7.66
CA LEU A 169 -5.12 7.52 6.22
C LEU A 169 -6.10 6.68 5.37
N VAL A 170 -6.49 5.50 5.85
CA VAL A 170 -7.52 4.66 5.22
C VAL A 170 -8.89 5.35 5.27
N GLU A 171 -9.26 5.90 6.43
CA GLU A 171 -10.53 6.64 6.62
C GLU A 171 -10.61 7.87 5.71
N GLN A 172 -9.51 8.61 5.52
CA GLN A 172 -9.46 9.75 4.60
C GLN A 172 -9.73 9.35 3.15
N MET A 173 -9.43 8.12 2.75
CA MET A 173 -9.82 7.60 1.42
C MET A 173 -11.31 7.24 1.32
N GLY A 174 -12.07 7.32 2.40
CA GLY A 174 -13.46 6.86 2.48
C GLY A 174 -13.59 5.34 2.62
N LEU A 175 -12.54 4.67 3.11
CA LEU A 175 -12.51 3.25 3.38
C LEU A 175 -12.64 2.97 4.87
N HIS A 176 -13.08 1.76 5.23
CA HIS A 176 -13.25 1.34 6.62
C HIS A 176 -12.04 0.52 7.09
N PRO A 177 -11.19 1.03 8.01
CA PRO A 177 -10.06 0.29 8.54
C PRO A 177 -10.47 -0.60 9.70
N ILE A 178 -9.89 -1.79 9.78
CA ILE A 178 -9.99 -2.71 10.92
C ILE A 178 -8.59 -2.91 11.52
N ASP A 179 -8.42 -2.64 12.80
CA ASP A 179 -7.18 -2.99 13.53
C ASP A 179 -7.07 -4.52 13.63
N ALA A 180 -6.30 -5.12 12.76
CA ALA A 180 -6.05 -6.56 12.73
C ALA A 180 -4.90 -6.98 13.68
N GLY A 181 -4.40 -6.07 14.52
CA GLY A 181 -3.45 -6.37 15.60
C GLY A 181 -1.99 -6.37 15.18
N LEU A 182 -1.23 -7.32 15.70
CA LEU A 182 0.22 -7.36 15.55
C LEU A 182 0.67 -7.79 14.14
N ALA A 183 1.93 -7.47 13.79
CA ALA A 183 2.49 -7.70 12.45
C ALA A 183 2.43 -9.16 11.99
N PHE A 184 2.50 -10.15 12.90
CA PHE A 184 2.38 -11.56 12.50
C PHE A 184 1.04 -11.90 11.82
N ASN A 185 -0.02 -11.09 12.03
CA ASN A 185 -1.29 -11.26 11.33
C ASN A 185 -1.20 -10.87 9.83
N ALA A 186 -0.13 -10.19 9.42
CA ALA A 186 0.12 -9.91 8.00
C ALA A 186 0.17 -11.20 7.16
N ARG A 187 0.61 -12.32 7.73
CA ARG A 187 0.61 -13.65 7.08
C ARG A 187 -0.78 -14.03 6.56
N VAL A 188 -1.81 -13.73 7.33
CA VAL A 188 -3.21 -14.00 6.96
C VAL A 188 -3.72 -12.92 6.00
N VAL A 189 -3.47 -11.65 6.31
CA VAL A 189 -3.94 -10.51 5.50
C VAL A 189 -3.37 -10.57 4.07
N GLU A 190 -2.08 -10.83 3.93
CA GLU A 190 -1.43 -11.02 2.62
C GLU A 190 -1.99 -12.25 1.88
N SER A 191 -2.26 -13.35 2.59
CA SER A 191 -2.82 -14.57 2.00
C SER A 191 -4.24 -14.39 1.46
N LEU A 192 -5.03 -13.46 2.01
CA LEU A 192 -6.35 -13.12 1.47
C LEU A 192 -6.28 -12.63 0.02
N THR A 193 -5.20 -11.95 -0.37
CA THR A 193 -5.02 -11.47 -1.76
C THR A 193 -5.08 -12.62 -2.76
N ALA A 194 -4.38 -13.71 -2.51
CA ALA A 194 -4.38 -14.88 -3.41
C ALA A 194 -5.78 -15.52 -3.49
N LEU A 195 -6.49 -15.58 -2.36
CA LEU A 195 -7.88 -16.07 -2.31
C LEU A 195 -8.81 -15.16 -3.13
N LEU A 196 -8.75 -13.83 -2.92
CA LEU A 196 -9.58 -12.85 -3.62
C LEU A 196 -9.32 -12.85 -5.13
N ILE A 197 -8.06 -12.96 -5.56
CA ILE A 197 -7.71 -13.14 -6.99
C ILE A 197 -8.37 -14.42 -7.52
N GLY A 198 -8.33 -15.52 -6.76
CA GLY A 198 -8.98 -16.79 -7.13
C GLY A 198 -10.49 -16.66 -7.27
N LEU A 199 -11.14 -15.92 -6.36
CA LEU A 199 -12.57 -15.62 -6.42
C LEU A 199 -12.91 -14.73 -7.62
N ASN A 200 -12.13 -13.67 -7.86
CA ASN A 200 -12.30 -12.78 -9.00
C ASN A 200 -12.27 -13.55 -10.34
N ILE A 201 -11.31 -14.45 -10.51
CA ILE A 201 -11.20 -15.28 -11.72
C ILE A 201 -12.40 -16.22 -11.84
N ARG A 202 -12.78 -16.91 -10.76
CA ARG A 202 -13.88 -17.89 -10.76
C ARG A 202 -15.22 -17.23 -11.08
N HIS A 203 -15.48 -16.07 -10.50
CA HIS A 203 -16.76 -15.36 -10.61
C HIS A 203 -16.77 -14.28 -11.70
N LYS A 204 -15.65 -14.10 -12.43
CA LYS A 204 -15.49 -13.10 -13.51
C LYS A 204 -15.78 -11.66 -13.04
N VAL A 205 -15.32 -11.32 -11.83
CA VAL A 205 -15.39 -9.98 -11.25
C VAL A 205 -13.98 -9.43 -11.01
N LYS A 206 -13.84 -8.16 -10.62
CA LYS A 206 -12.53 -7.51 -10.40
C LYS A 206 -12.35 -6.92 -8.99
N GLY A 207 -13.43 -6.82 -8.23
CA GLY A 207 -13.46 -6.06 -6.98
C GLY A 207 -13.97 -6.86 -5.78
N SER A 208 -13.73 -8.20 -5.70
CA SER A 208 -14.11 -8.92 -4.48
C SER A 208 -13.29 -8.41 -3.28
N GLY A 209 -13.97 -8.18 -2.17
CA GLY A 209 -13.41 -7.71 -0.91
C GLY A 209 -13.82 -8.58 0.26
N VAL A 210 -13.54 -8.14 1.47
CA VAL A 210 -13.94 -8.80 2.72
C VAL A 210 -14.56 -7.78 3.68
N HIS A 211 -15.55 -8.24 4.45
CA HIS A 211 -16.09 -7.53 5.60
C HIS A 211 -15.92 -8.35 6.86
N ILE A 212 -15.52 -7.70 7.95
CA ILE A 212 -15.44 -8.29 9.27
C ILE A 212 -16.73 -7.96 10.03
N THR A 213 -17.58 -8.95 10.21
CA THR A 213 -18.85 -8.79 10.92
C THR A 213 -18.70 -9.00 12.42
N GLY A 214 -19.58 -8.37 13.22
CA GLY A 214 -19.62 -8.57 14.67
C GLY A 214 -18.67 -7.69 15.47
N LEU A 215 -17.98 -6.74 14.83
CA LEU A 215 -17.28 -5.66 15.51
C LEU A 215 -18.24 -4.50 15.80
N PRO A 216 -17.97 -3.69 16.89
CA PRO A 216 -18.82 -2.56 17.27
C PRO A 216 -18.81 -1.46 16.22
#